data_4b030a1a96e94eeeca8a2fbcaf3230f3
#
_entry.id   4b030a1a96e94eeeca8a2fbcaf3230f3
#
_cell.length_a   1.000
_cell.length_b   1.000
_cell.length_c   1.000
_cell.angle_alpha   90.00
_cell.angle_beta   90.00
_cell.angle_gamma   90.00
#
_symmetry.space_group_name_H-M   'P 1'
#
loop_
_entity.id
_entity.type
_entity.pdbx_description
1 polymer ?
#
loop_
_entity_poly.entity_id
_entity_poly.type
_entity_poly.pdbx_seq_one_letter_code
_entity_poly.pdbx_strand_id
1 'polypeptide(L)'
;MSPQTTGTDRTITLNAEWLSDCSGCHVAIVDLHEKILAVLQAVRIQHFPVLTDIKDYPKATIGIVSGAIRTEHDREAAEAMRASCDLIIAWGSCAVYGGISGAGNLHAPEDLLKAVYTENKTTSPHPGPSREVSPLRPVVTPLDQVIDVDLYMPGCAPHPTLIFEALTALVEGRTPIATQESVCGRCTRTMQKTEIDSIRRPSEGLPDRELCFLSQGYLCMGSATLDRCMSPCPQNGIPCSGCAGATMRVLTEPNRDIRTEIAERMTRLTRIPREAIVKEIERNAKTHYSYTMATAMIGEKPTFLIRQWLADAEADHD
;
A
#
# COMPACT_ATOMS: atom_id res chain seq x y z
N MET A 1 -29.33 10.39 -43.89
CA MET A 1 -28.03 10.81 -43.35
C MET A 1 -27.85 10.07 -42.04
N SER A 2 -27.08 9.00 -42.05
CA SER A 2 -26.77 8.19 -40.85
C SER A 2 -25.71 8.91 -40.04
N PRO A 3 -25.80 8.94 -38.72
CA PRO A 3 -24.72 9.52 -37.88
C PRO A 3 -23.49 8.60 -37.97
N GLN A 4 -22.39 9.17 -38.41
CA GLN A 4 -21.08 8.52 -38.35
C GLN A 4 -20.65 8.45 -36.88
N THR A 5 -20.64 7.25 -36.31
CA THR A 5 -19.98 6.92 -35.07
C THR A 5 -18.47 6.93 -35.31
N THR A 6 -17.83 8.05 -35.05
CA THR A 6 -16.37 8.13 -34.92
C THR A 6 -16.01 7.83 -33.45
N GLY A 7 -16.14 6.59 -33.05
CA GLY A 7 -15.57 6.06 -31.83
C GLY A 7 -14.61 4.94 -32.25
N THR A 8 -13.32 5.11 -32.06
CA THR A 8 -12.37 4.00 -32.12
C THR A 8 -12.76 3.04 -31.01
N ASP A 9 -13.42 1.94 -31.40
CA ASP A 9 -13.81 0.83 -30.52
C ASP A 9 -12.51 0.08 -30.10
N ARG A 10 -11.71 0.74 -29.28
CA ARG A 10 -10.48 0.18 -28.74
C ARG A 10 -10.85 -0.55 -27.47
N THR A 11 -11.13 -1.83 -27.56
CA THR A 11 -11.37 -2.70 -26.42
C THR A 11 -10.17 -2.60 -25.48
N ILE A 12 -10.40 -2.08 -24.26
CA ILE A 12 -9.38 -2.01 -23.22
C ILE A 12 -9.08 -3.43 -22.76
N THR A 13 -7.81 -3.81 -22.79
CA THR A 13 -7.34 -5.13 -22.35
C THR A 13 -6.56 -5.00 -21.06
N LEU A 14 -6.68 -6.00 -20.17
CA LEU A 14 -6.10 -5.99 -18.85
C LEU A 14 -5.34 -7.28 -18.58
N ASN A 15 -4.09 -7.13 -18.15
CA ASN A 15 -3.31 -8.16 -17.48
C ASN A 15 -3.21 -7.81 -15.99
N ALA A 16 -3.29 -8.81 -15.14
CA ALA A 16 -3.01 -8.66 -13.70
C ALA A 16 -1.99 -9.72 -13.29
N GLU A 17 -1.07 -9.34 -12.41
CA GLU A 17 -0.10 -10.27 -11.83
C GLU A 17 0.05 -9.99 -10.34
N TRP A 18 0.25 -11.03 -9.55
CA TRP A 18 0.65 -10.89 -8.16
C TRP A 18 2.06 -11.44 -7.95
N LEU A 19 2.87 -10.69 -7.28
CA LEU A 19 4.22 -11.06 -6.90
C LEU A 19 4.23 -11.55 -5.44
N SER A 20 5.22 -11.18 -4.66
CA SER A 20 5.24 -11.54 -3.24
C SER A 20 4.24 -10.73 -2.42
N ASP A 21 3.00 -11.23 -2.32
CA ASP A 21 1.93 -10.66 -1.50
C ASP A 21 0.99 -11.71 -0.89
N CYS A 22 -0.15 -11.29 -0.37
CA CYS A 22 -1.19 -12.16 0.20
C CYS A 22 -2.40 -12.34 -0.72
N SER A 23 -2.36 -11.87 -1.96
CA SER A 23 -3.47 -11.82 -2.93
C SER A 23 -4.67 -10.94 -2.52
N GLY A 24 -4.63 -10.29 -1.36
CA GLY A 24 -5.74 -9.46 -0.85
C GLY A 24 -6.10 -8.31 -1.77
N CYS A 25 -5.13 -7.78 -2.53
CA CYS A 25 -5.36 -6.73 -3.52
C CYS A 25 -6.20 -7.23 -4.72
N HIS A 26 -6.02 -8.47 -5.14
CA HIS A 26 -6.83 -9.11 -6.19
C HIS A 26 -8.22 -9.48 -5.66
N VAL A 27 -8.31 -9.99 -4.43
CA VAL A 27 -9.60 -10.24 -3.77
C VAL A 27 -10.42 -8.94 -3.67
N ALA A 28 -9.79 -7.80 -3.37
CA ALA A 28 -10.47 -6.52 -3.31
C ALA A 28 -11.08 -6.07 -4.66
N ILE A 29 -10.55 -6.54 -5.80
CA ILE A 29 -11.17 -6.35 -7.11
C ILE A 29 -12.46 -7.18 -7.22
N VAL A 30 -12.44 -8.42 -6.73
CA VAL A 30 -13.63 -9.30 -6.72
C VAL A 30 -14.69 -8.78 -5.74
N ASP A 31 -14.29 -8.13 -4.65
CA ASP A 31 -15.16 -7.47 -3.66
C ASP A 31 -15.88 -6.22 -4.20
N LEU A 32 -15.72 -5.90 -5.48
CA LEU A 32 -16.60 -4.96 -6.18
C LEU A 32 -18.05 -5.45 -6.27
N HIS A 33 -18.28 -6.72 -5.97
CA HIS A 33 -19.59 -7.38 -6.04
C HIS A 33 -20.24 -7.16 -7.42
N GLU A 34 -21.49 -6.70 -7.49
CA GLU A 34 -22.22 -6.47 -8.73
C GLU A 34 -21.54 -5.43 -9.66
N LYS A 35 -20.77 -4.49 -9.10
CA LYS A 35 -20.06 -3.47 -9.88
C LYS A 35 -18.97 -4.06 -10.79
N ILE A 36 -18.46 -5.26 -10.48
CA ILE A 36 -17.47 -5.92 -11.32
C ILE A 36 -18.02 -6.21 -12.72
N LEU A 37 -19.34 -6.44 -12.86
CA LEU A 37 -19.97 -6.70 -14.14
C LEU A 37 -19.84 -5.50 -15.09
N ALA A 38 -19.92 -4.28 -14.58
CA ALA A 38 -19.71 -3.08 -15.38
C ALA A 38 -18.25 -2.97 -15.86
N VAL A 39 -17.28 -3.33 -15.01
CA VAL A 39 -15.87 -3.37 -15.39
C VAL A 39 -15.62 -4.43 -16.47
N LEU A 40 -16.17 -5.63 -16.31
CA LEU A 40 -16.00 -6.74 -17.25
C LEU A 40 -16.66 -6.48 -18.62
N GLN A 41 -17.69 -5.62 -18.68
CA GLN A 41 -18.28 -5.18 -19.94
C GLN A 41 -17.39 -4.20 -20.72
N ALA A 42 -16.57 -3.42 -20.00
CA ALA A 42 -15.71 -2.39 -20.57
C ALA A 42 -14.25 -2.86 -20.78
N VAL A 43 -13.81 -3.86 -20.04
CA VAL A 43 -12.43 -4.35 -20.03
C VAL A 43 -12.38 -5.84 -20.32
N ARG A 44 -11.56 -6.22 -21.29
CA ARG A 44 -11.27 -7.63 -21.58
C ARG A 44 -10.06 -8.10 -20.76
N ILE A 45 -10.31 -8.95 -19.78
CA ILE A 45 -9.25 -9.61 -19.01
C ILE A 45 -8.56 -10.65 -19.92
N GLN A 46 -7.24 -10.57 -20.05
CA GLN A 46 -6.43 -11.51 -20.81
C GLN A 46 -5.63 -12.44 -19.87
N HIS A 47 -4.86 -11.88 -18.97
CA HIS A 47 -4.14 -12.61 -17.95
C HIS A 47 -4.57 -12.12 -16.56
N PHE A 48 -4.99 -13.05 -15.71
CA PHE A 48 -5.34 -12.77 -14.32
C PHE A 48 -5.19 -14.08 -13.54
N PRO A 49 -4.22 -14.19 -12.62
CA PRO A 49 -4.03 -15.40 -11.83
C PRO A 49 -5.34 -15.84 -11.16
N VAL A 50 -5.61 -17.16 -11.17
CA VAL A 50 -6.84 -17.80 -10.65
C VAL A 50 -8.09 -17.57 -11.51
N LEU A 51 -8.21 -16.49 -12.28
CA LEU A 51 -9.39 -16.23 -13.11
C LEU A 51 -9.23 -16.71 -14.56
N THR A 52 -7.99 -16.78 -15.06
CA THR A 52 -7.69 -17.24 -16.41
C THR A 52 -6.62 -18.33 -16.41
N ASP A 53 -6.65 -19.21 -17.41
CA ASP A 53 -5.63 -20.26 -17.60
C ASP A 53 -4.42 -19.79 -18.43
N ILE A 54 -4.45 -18.55 -18.89
CA ILE A 54 -3.37 -17.94 -19.68
C ILE A 54 -2.17 -17.70 -18.76
N LYS A 55 -1.02 -18.26 -19.11
CA LYS A 55 0.23 -18.12 -18.34
C LYS A 55 1.20 -17.11 -18.92
N ASP A 56 1.04 -16.80 -20.21
CA ASP A 56 1.85 -15.78 -20.89
C ASP A 56 1.26 -14.38 -20.61
N TYR A 57 2.06 -13.35 -20.87
CA TYR A 57 1.64 -11.96 -20.80
C TYR A 57 1.34 -11.41 -22.20
N PRO A 58 0.10 -11.57 -22.72
CA PRO A 58 -0.26 -10.99 -24.02
C PRO A 58 -0.24 -9.46 -23.94
N LYS A 59 -0.11 -8.80 -25.09
CA LYS A 59 -0.15 -7.34 -25.15
C LYS A 59 -1.47 -6.81 -24.58
N ALA A 60 -1.39 -5.89 -23.62
CA ALA A 60 -2.54 -5.31 -22.94
C ALA A 60 -2.41 -3.79 -22.77
N THR A 61 -3.55 -3.12 -22.70
CA THR A 61 -3.63 -1.67 -22.42
C THR A 61 -3.22 -1.37 -20.98
N ILE A 62 -3.66 -2.20 -20.03
CA ILE A 62 -3.45 -1.98 -18.60
C ILE A 62 -2.82 -3.22 -17.98
N GLY A 63 -1.77 -3.02 -17.20
CA GLY A 63 -1.16 -4.01 -16.32
C GLY A 63 -1.38 -3.62 -14.86
N ILE A 64 -2.02 -4.48 -14.08
CA ILE A 64 -2.14 -4.36 -12.63
C ILE A 64 -1.13 -5.31 -12.00
N VAL A 65 -0.17 -4.77 -11.25
CA VAL A 65 0.84 -5.59 -10.56
C VAL A 65 0.75 -5.35 -9.06
N SER A 66 0.40 -6.40 -8.31
CA SER A 66 0.44 -6.40 -6.85
C SER A 66 1.63 -7.17 -6.32
N GLY A 67 1.94 -6.96 -5.05
CA GLY A 67 3.08 -7.62 -4.41
C GLY A 67 4.41 -6.88 -4.54
N ALA A 68 5.34 -7.26 -3.68
CA ALA A 68 6.70 -6.74 -3.66
C ALA A 68 7.64 -7.66 -4.46
N ILE A 69 8.79 -7.16 -4.86
CA ILE A 69 9.84 -7.93 -5.50
C ILE A 69 10.68 -8.59 -4.41
N ARG A 70 10.46 -9.87 -4.17
CA ARG A 70 11.17 -10.67 -3.15
C ARG A 70 12.04 -11.77 -3.73
N THR A 71 11.65 -12.34 -4.86
CA THR A 71 12.35 -13.41 -5.56
C THR A 71 12.83 -12.97 -6.94
N GLU A 72 13.70 -13.75 -7.57
CA GLU A 72 14.06 -13.49 -8.98
C GLU A 72 12.87 -13.71 -9.90
N HIS A 73 11.98 -14.66 -9.58
CA HIS A 73 10.74 -14.85 -10.34
C HIS A 73 9.84 -13.61 -10.31
N ASP A 74 9.70 -12.96 -9.14
CA ASP A 74 8.94 -11.70 -9.03
C ASP A 74 9.52 -10.63 -9.96
N ARG A 75 10.85 -10.53 -10.03
CA ARG A 75 11.54 -9.56 -10.89
C ARG A 75 11.24 -9.85 -12.38
N GLU A 76 11.42 -11.11 -12.80
CA GLU A 76 11.19 -11.54 -14.18
C GLU A 76 9.72 -11.32 -14.60
N ALA A 77 8.77 -11.65 -13.73
CA ALA A 77 7.34 -11.43 -13.95
C ALA A 77 7.01 -9.93 -14.07
N ALA A 78 7.57 -9.08 -13.20
CA ALA A 78 7.39 -7.64 -13.27
C ALA A 78 7.94 -7.06 -14.60
N GLU A 79 9.14 -7.46 -15.02
CA GLU A 79 9.74 -7.03 -16.28
C GLU A 79 8.90 -7.49 -17.51
N ALA A 80 8.39 -8.72 -17.48
CA ALA A 80 7.51 -9.24 -18.52
C ALA A 80 6.17 -8.49 -18.58
N MET A 81 5.59 -8.16 -17.42
CA MET A 81 4.39 -7.33 -17.35
C MET A 81 4.65 -5.92 -17.92
N ARG A 82 5.78 -5.27 -17.58
CA ARG A 82 6.12 -3.96 -18.16
C ARG A 82 6.30 -4.02 -19.67
N ALA A 83 6.94 -5.08 -20.17
CA ALA A 83 7.15 -5.26 -21.60
C ALA A 83 5.85 -5.53 -22.39
N SER A 84 4.81 -6.04 -21.73
CA SER A 84 3.55 -6.43 -22.37
C SER A 84 2.44 -5.39 -22.24
N CYS A 85 2.51 -4.46 -21.29
CA CYS A 85 1.43 -3.50 -21.00
C CYS A 85 1.82 -2.07 -21.38
N ASP A 86 0.86 -1.32 -21.92
CA ASP A 86 1.06 0.11 -22.24
C ASP A 86 1.18 0.93 -20.98
N LEU A 87 0.37 0.64 -19.95
CA LEU A 87 0.32 1.30 -18.65
C LEU A 87 0.44 0.29 -17.52
N ILE A 88 1.30 0.54 -16.53
CA ILE A 88 1.46 -0.29 -15.32
C ILE A 88 0.97 0.45 -14.07
N ILE A 89 0.15 -0.24 -13.29
CA ILE A 89 -0.35 0.23 -12.00
C ILE A 89 0.31 -0.60 -10.88
N ALA A 90 1.07 0.04 -10.01
CA ALA A 90 1.49 -0.56 -8.74
C ALA A 90 0.29 -0.65 -7.80
N TRP A 91 -0.18 -1.86 -7.56
CA TRP A 91 -1.45 -2.13 -6.88
C TRP A 91 -1.25 -2.65 -5.46
N GLY A 92 -1.72 -1.87 -4.49
CA GLY A 92 -1.58 -2.18 -3.07
C GLY A 92 -0.23 -1.78 -2.49
N SER A 93 -0.17 -1.70 -1.16
CA SER A 93 1.03 -1.22 -0.44
C SER A 93 2.24 -2.13 -0.61
N CYS A 94 2.07 -3.40 -0.98
CA CYS A 94 3.20 -4.28 -1.28
C CYS A 94 3.93 -3.84 -2.55
N ALA A 95 3.21 -3.55 -3.63
CA ALA A 95 3.79 -3.05 -4.87
C ALA A 95 4.38 -1.64 -4.71
N VAL A 96 3.68 -0.77 -3.95
CA VAL A 96 4.06 0.65 -3.81
C VAL A 96 5.20 0.86 -2.81
N TYR A 97 5.25 0.10 -1.70
CA TYR A 97 6.17 0.34 -0.58
C TYR A 97 6.94 -0.91 -0.12
N GLY A 98 6.78 -2.06 -0.78
CA GLY A 98 7.28 -3.34 -0.33
C GLY A 98 6.40 -4.02 0.72
N GLY A 99 5.42 -3.31 1.28
CA GLY A 99 4.39 -3.84 2.17
C GLY A 99 4.94 -4.58 3.40
N ILE A 100 4.13 -5.48 3.93
CA ILE A 100 4.50 -6.35 5.07
C ILE A 100 5.72 -7.23 4.74
N SER A 101 5.86 -7.65 3.49
CA SER A 101 7.04 -8.42 3.02
C SER A 101 8.34 -7.67 3.26
N GLY A 102 8.31 -6.34 3.24
CA GLY A 102 9.45 -5.46 3.56
C GLY A 102 10.02 -5.66 4.97
N ALA A 103 9.26 -6.22 5.91
CA ALA A 103 9.78 -6.59 7.23
C ALA A 103 10.90 -7.66 7.14
N GLY A 104 10.95 -8.43 6.05
CA GLY A 104 12.05 -9.34 5.76
C GLY A 104 13.41 -8.65 5.63
N ASN A 105 13.45 -7.36 5.30
CA ASN A 105 14.71 -6.59 5.20
C ASN A 105 15.40 -6.34 6.55
N LEU A 106 14.78 -6.72 7.66
CA LEU A 106 15.40 -6.70 8.99
C LEU A 106 16.34 -7.89 9.24
N HIS A 107 16.34 -8.88 8.35
CA HIS A 107 17.10 -10.13 8.50
C HIS A 107 17.76 -10.49 7.17
N ALA A 108 18.90 -11.15 7.23
CA ALA A 108 19.50 -11.74 6.03
C ALA A 108 18.60 -12.88 5.49
N PRO A 109 18.54 -13.10 4.18
CA PRO A 109 17.74 -14.20 3.59
C PRO A 109 18.07 -15.57 4.18
N GLU A 110 19.35 -15.82 4.46
CA GLU A 110 19.85 -17.07 5.03
C GLU A 110 19.28 -17.30 6.45
N ASP A 111 19.20 -16.24 7.27
CA ASP A 111 18.63 -16.32 8.62
C ASP A 111 17.12 -16.59 8.57
N LEU A 112 16.42 -16.01 7.61
CA LEU A 112 14.99 -16.29 7.39
C LEU A 112 14.77 -17.75 7.00
N LEU A 113 15.55 -18.26 6.06
CA LEU A 113 15.46 -19.66 5.61
C LEU A 113 15.80 -20.62 6.75
N LYS A 114 16.85 -20.32 7.53
CA LYS A 114 17.24 -21.09 8.69
C LYS A 114 16.15 -21.13 9.76
N ALA A 115 15.56 -19.98 10.08
CA ALA A 115 14.46 -19.89 11.04
C ALA A 115 13.23 -20.69 10.62
N VAL A 116 12.95 -20.79 9.31
CA VAL A 116 11.78 -21.51 8.79
C VAL A 116 12.06 -23.01 8.66
N TYR A 117 13.22 -23.41 8.12
CA TYR A 117 13.48 -24.79 7.72
C TYR A 117 14.28 -25.61 8.73
N THR A 118 15.17 -25.00 9.50
CA THR A 118 16.06 -25.73 10.41
C THR A 118 15.83 -25.48 11.88
N GLU A 119 15.48 -24.27 12.27
CA GLU A 119 15.35 -23.85 13.68
C GLU A 119 13.90 -23.72 14.15
N ASN A 120 12.92 -24.04 13.28
CA ASN A 120 11.51 -23.98 13.62
C ASN A 120 11.13 -25.11 14.58
N LYS A 121 10.52 -24.76 15.72
CA LYS A 121 10.06 -25.73 16.73
C LYS A 121 8.89 -26.60 16.32
N THR A 122 8.15 -26.18 15.29
CA THR A 122 6.92 -26.84 14.83
C THR A 122 7.10 -27.65 13.55
N THR A 123 8.28 -27.60 12.94
CA THR A 123 8.57 -28.28 11.68
C THR A 123 9.81 -29.18 11.86
N SER A 124 9.81 -30.37 11.26
CA SER A 124 10.99 -31.22 11.22
C SER A 124 12.12 -30.50 10.46
N PRO A 125 13.35 -30.49 10.98
CA PRO A 125 14.48 -29.84 10.30
C PRO A 125 14.66 -30.35 8.87
N HIS A 126 14.78 -29.41 7.92
CA HIS A 126 14.97 -29.68 6.50
C HIS A 126 16.04 -28.73 5.93
N PRO A 127 16.86 -29.14 4.95
CA PRO A 127 17.94 -28.31 4.41
C PRO A 127 17.52 -27.04 3.66
N GLY A 128 16.21 -26.79 3.53
CA GLY A 128 15.67 -25.62 2.85
C GLY A 128 15.01 -25.96 1.50
N PRO A 129 14.62 -24.94 0.73
CA PRO A 129 13.98 -25.15 -0.56
C PRO A 129 14.93 -25.77 -1.58
N SER A 130 14.38 -26.55 -2.53
CA SER A 130 15.13 -27.14 -3.63
C SER A 130 15.64 -26.06 -4.59
N ARG A 131 16.56 -26.45 -5.48
CA ARG A 131 17.06 -25.56 -6.57
C ARG A 131 15.99 -25.19 -7.59
N GLU A 132 14.85 -25.86 -7.59
CA GLU A 132 13.73 -25.59 -8.48
C GLU A 132 12.85 -24.42 -7.99
N VAL A 133 13.06 -23.97 -6.75
CA VAL A 133 12.38 -22.80 -6.19
C VAL A 133 13.20 -21.55 -6.44
N SER A 134 12.55 -20.50 -6.94
CA SER A 134 13.21 -19.22 -7.21
C SER A 134 13.93 -18.67 -5.97
N PRO A 135 15.20 -18.28 -6.08
CA PRO A 135 15.97 -17.80 -4.92
C PRO A 135 15.42 -16.46 -4.40
N LEU A 136 15.54 -16.27 -3.08
CA LEU A 136 15.27 -14.99 -2.45
C LEU A 136 16.30 -13.96 -2.90
N ARG A 137 15.83 -12.76 -3.22
CA ARG A 137 16.69 -11.59 -3.43
C ARG A 137 17.24 -11.11 -2.08
N PRO A 138 18.40 -10.43 -2.06
CA PRO A 138 18.99 -9.91 -0.82
C PRO A 138 18.03 -9.01 -0.03
N VAL A 139 17.24 -8.20 -0.73
CA VAL A 139 16.24 -7.30 -0.13
C VAL A 139 14.90 -7.37 -0.88
N VAL A 140 13.83 -7.14 -0.15
CA VAL A 140 12.52 -6.85 -0.71
C VAL A 140 12.50 -5.42 -1.21
N THR A 141 12.01 -5.20 -2.42
CA THR A 141 11.89 -3.85 -3.00
C THR A 141 10.46 -3.59 -3.49
N PRO A 142 10.00 -2.34 -3.48
CA PRO A 142 8.79 -1.96 -4.22
C PRO A 142 9.00 -2.14 -5.73
N LEU A 143 7.89 -2.11 -6.46
CA LEU A 143 7.84 -2.40 -7.90
C LEU A 143 8.66 -1.40 -8.73
N ASP A 144 8.58 -0.12 -8.38
CA ASP A 144 9.23 0.99 -9.09
C ASP A 144 10.77 1.03 -8.98
N GLN A 145 11.34 0.17 -8.13
CA GLN A 145 12.79 -0.02 -8.11
C GLN A 145 13.29 -1.03 -9.17
N VAL A 146 12.36 -1.67 -9.88
CA VAL A 146 12.69 -2.70 -10.89
C VAL A 146 12.15 -2.33 -12.26
N ILE A 147 10.94 -1.77 -12.35
CA ILE A 147 10.30 -1.36 -13.59
C ILE A 147 9.71 0.06 -13.47
N ASP A 148 9.50 0.72 -14.61
CA ASP A 148 8.77 1.97 -14.65
C ASP A 148 7.28 1.73 -14.34
N VAL A 149 6.75 2.50 -13.40
CA VAL A 149 5.36 2.47 -12.95
C VAL A 149 4.68 3.78 -13.33
N ASP A 150 3.52 3.67 -13.99
CA ASP A 150 2.77 4.83 -14.47
C ASP A 150 1.79 5.36 -13.41
N LEU A 151 1.16 4.46 -12.63
CA LEU A 151 0.20 4.84 -11.58
C LEU A 151 0.43 4.06 -10.29
N TYR A 152 0.10 4.69 -9.16
CA TYR A 152 0.25 4.10 -7.83
C TYR A 152 -1.10 4.07 -7.10
N MET A 153 -1.52 2.88 -6.67
CA MET A 153 -2.73 2.68 -5.87
C MET A 153 -2.38 1.98 -4.55
N PRO A 154 -1.87 2.71 -3.55
CA PRO A 154 -1.55 2.13 -2.25
C PRO A 154 -2.81 1.79 -1.45
N GLY A 155 -2.67 0.88 -0.49
CA GLY A 155 -3.68 0.37 0.42
C GLY A 155 -3.41 -1.10 0.71
N CYS A 156 -3.81 -1.60 1.86
CA CYS A 156 -3.60 -3.00 2.22
C CYS A 156 -4.93 -3.64 2.71
N ALA A 157 -5.81 -3.97 1.76
CA ALA A 157 -5.84 -3.68 0.33
C ALA A 157 -6.44 -2.29 0.05
N PRO A 158 -6.36 -1.75 -1.23
CA PRO A 158 -7.15 -0.60 -1.64
C PRO A 158 -8.65 -0.87 -1.45
N HIS A 159 -9.42 0.16 -1.08
CA HIS A 159 -10.86 -0.02 -0.83
C HIS A 159 -11.63 -0.26 -2.14
N PRO A 160 -12.59 -1.20 -2.20
CA PRO A 160 -13.35 -1.50 -3.43
C PRO A 160 -13.96 -0.29 -4.13
N THR A 161 -14.47 0.69 -3.38
CA THR A 161 -15.00 1.93 -3.98
C THR A 161 -13.93 2.69 -4.77
N LEU A 162 -12.72 2.85 -4.20
CA LEU A 162 -11.61 3.54 -4.87
C LEU A 162 -11.09 2.73 -6.07
N ILE A 163 -11.12 1.40 -5.96
CA ILE A 163 -10.81 0.49 -7.08
C ILE A 163 -11.76 0.73 -8.24
N PHE A 164 -13.07 0.75 -7.96
CA PHE A 164 -14.10 0.96 -8.97
C PHE A 164 -13.96 2.33 -9.64
N GLU A 165 -13.77 3.39 -8.87
CA GLU A 165 -13.55 4.74 -9.37
C GLU A 165 -12.31 4.83 -10.27
N ALA A 166 -11.20 4.20 -9.86
CA ALA A 166 -9.96 4.17 -10.63
C ALA A 166 -10.12 3.40 -11.95
N LEU A 167 -10.71 2.22 -11.92
CA LEU A 167 -10.93 1.41 -13.13
C LEU A 167 -11.90 2.13 -14.08
N THR A 168 -12.96 2.76 -13.56
CA THR A 168 -13.90 3.54 -14.37
C THR A 168 -13.18 4.73 -15.02
N ALA A 169 -12.37 5.49 -14.29
CA ALA A 169 -11.63 6.60 -14.86
C ALA A 169 -10.69 6.15 -15.99
N LEU A 170 -10.00 5.02 -15.83
CA LEU A 170 -9.11 4.47 -16.86
C LEU A 170 -9.89 4.02 -18.10
N VAL A 171 -11.06 3.42 -17.94
CA VAL A 171 -11.95 3.04 -19.04
C VAL A 171 -12.41 4.27 -19.82
N GLU A 172 -12.67 5.37 -19.14
CA GLU A 172 -13.05 6.64 -19.74
C GLU A 172 -11.86 7.46 -20.29
N GLY A 173 -10.65 6.92 -20.22
CA GLY A 173 -9.42 7.61 -20.68
C GLY A 173 -8.99 8.78 -19.80
N ARG A 174 -9.45 8.80 -18.53
CA ARG A 174 -9.07 9.81 -17.54
C ARG A 174 -8.05 9.26 -16.55
N THR A 175 -7.20 10.12 -16.03
CA THR A 175 -6.32 9.78 -14.92
C THR A 175 -7.16 9.61 -13.64
N PRO A 176 -6.99 8.51 -12.88
CA PRO A 176 -7.67 8.34 -11.60
C PRO A 176 -7.26 9.42 -10.61
N ILE A 177 -8.22 10.11 -10.02
CA ILE A 177 -7.98 11.11 -8.98
C ILE A 177 -7.77 10.40 -7.63
N ALA A 178 -6.67 10.72 -6.99
CA ALA A 178 -6.33 10.16 -5.70
C ALA A 178 -6.46 11.22 -4.60
N THR A 179 -7.22 10.90 -3.51
CA THR A 179 -7.31 11.82 -2.38
C THR A 179 -5.94 12.08 -1.76
N GLN A 180 -5.70 13.35 -1.40
CA GLN A 180 -4.52 13.78 -0.66
C GLN A 180 -4.81 13.91 0.85
N GLU A 181 -6.06 13.65 1.27
CA GLU A 181 -6.45 13.73 2.66
C GLU A 181 -5.83 12.62 3.51
N SER A 182 -5.61 12.92 4.77
CA SER A 182 -5.22 11.92 5.75
C SER A 182 -6.44 11.14 6.28
N VAL A 183 -6.19 9.96 6.84
CA VAL A 183 -7.21 9.19 7.58
C VAL A 183 -7.92 10.04 8.64
N CYS A 184 -7.24 11.03 9.25
CA CYS A 184 -7.87 11.97 10.19
C CYS A 184 -8.94 12.85 9.55
N GLY A 185 -8.86 13.16 8.25
CA GLY A 185 -9.87 13.97 7.55
C GLY A 185 -11.24 13.29 7.51
N ARG A 186 -11.27 11.96 7.46
CA ARG A 186 -12.50 11.16 7.49
C ARG A 186 -12.86 10.63 8.88
N CYS A 187 -11.94 10.69 9.85
CA CYS A 187 -12.15 10.17 11.18
C CYS A 187 -13.16 11.02 11.95
N THR A 188 -14.18 10.39 12.53
CA THR A 188 -15.25 11.07 13.27
C THR A 188 -14.92 11.32 14.73
N ARG A 189 -13.74 10.90 15.21
CA ARG A 189 -13.32 11.04 16.60
C ARG A 189 -12.92 12.47 16.94
N THR A 190 -13.29 12.92 18.12
CA THR A 190 -13.01 14.28 18.58
C THR A 190 -11.61 14.37 19.21
N MET A 191 -10.81 15.33 18.78
CA MET A 191 -9.51 15.65 19.39
C MET A 191 -9.74 16.56 20.61
N GLN A 192 -9.29 16.11 21.75
CA GLN A 192 -9.39 16.86 23.02
C GLN A 192 -8.07 16.76 23.77
N LYS A 193 -7.64 17.85 24.38
CA LYS A 193 -6.50 17.83 25.27
C LYS A 193 -6.85 17.12 26.58
N THR A 194 -5.97 16.23 27.00
CA THR A 194 -6.14 15.40 28.20
C THR A 194 -4.91 15.48 29.11
N GLU A 195 -5.06 14.98 30.34
CA GLU A 195 -3.98 14.88 31.32
C GLU A 195 -3.19 13.56 31.25
N ILE A 196 -3.38 12.79 30.17
CA ILE A 196 -2.67 11.52 29.96
C ILE A 196 -1.17 11.81 29.83
N ASP A 197 -0.35 11.09 30.59
CA ASP A 197 1.10 11.25 30.70
C ASP A 197 1.92 10.04 30.25
N SER A 198 1.24 8.95 29.86
CA SER A 198 1.88 7.71 29.44
C SER A 198 1.25 7.14 28.17
N ILE A 199 2.07 6.46 27.35
CA ILE A 199 1.61 5.76 26.14
C ILE A 199 0.92 4.47 26.56
N ARG A 200 -0.28 4.24 26.03
CA ARG A 200 -1.09 3.05 26.26
C ARG A 200 -0.96 2.07 25.10
N ARG A 201 -1.01 0.79 25.43
CA ARG A 201 -1.09 -0.30 24.44
C ARG A 201 -2.56 -0.74 24.26
N PRO A 202 -2.96 -1.21 23.08
CA PRO A 202 -4.33 -1.73 22.88
C PRO A 202 -4.74 -2.85 23.84
N SER A 203 -3.75 -3.59 24.38
CA SER A 203 -3.97 -4.64 25.40
C SER A 203 -4.29 -4.13 26.80
N GLU A 204 -4.09 -2.83 27.07
CA GLU A 204 -4.26 -2.22 28.40
C GLU A 204 -5.69 -1.66 28.64
N GLY A 205 -6.57 -1.80 27.67
CA GLY A 205 -7.96 -1.39 27.75
C GLY A 205 -8.58 -1.06 26.41
N LEU A 206 -9.90 -0.98 26.39
CA LEU A 206 -10.62 -0.54 25.18
C LEU A 206 -10.56 0.98 25.08
N PRO A 207 -10.23 1.53 23.91
CA PRO A 207 -10.31 2.96 23.68
C PRO A 207 -11.76 3.48 23.79
N ASP A 208 -11.93 4.67 24.32
CA ASP A 208 -13.19 5.41 24.22
C ASP A 208 -13.61 5.54 22.75
N ARG A 209 -14.90 5.48 22.47
CA ARG A 209 -15.43 5.40 21.10
C ARG A 209 -15.43 6.74 20.36
N GLU A 210 -15.49 7.85 21.07
CA GLU A 210 -15.65 9.19 20.51
C GLU A 210 -14.36 10.01 20.54
N LEU A 211 -13.53 9.76 21.54
CA LEU A 211 -12.29 10.50 21.74
C LEU A 211 -11.17 10.00 20.82
N CYS A 212 -10.39 10.93 20.26
CA CYS A 212 -9.21 10.61 19.43
C CYS A 212 -8.25 9.68 20.18
N PHE A 213 -7.70 8.68 19.49
CA PHE A 213 -6.75 7.73 20.08
C PHE A 213 -5.53 8.41 20.67
N LEU A 214 -4.96 9.41 19.97
CA LEU A 214 -3.82 10.17 20.50
C LEU A 214 -4.16 10.90 21.79
N SER A 215 -5.38 11.44 21.91
CA SER A 215 -5.87 12.07 23.15
C SER A 215 -5.95 11.10 24.32
N GLN A 216 -6.10 9.81 24.05
CA GLN A 216 -6.19 8.74 25.05
C GLN A 216 -4.85 8.09 25.36
N GLY A 217 -3.76 8.50 24.73
CA GLY A 217 -2.45 7.90 24.89
C GLY A 217 -2.16 6.73 23.95
N TYR A 218 -3.06 6.36 23.04
CA TYR A 218 -2.81 5.30 22.05
C TYR A 218 -2.15 5.86 20.80
N LEU A 219 -1.08 5.22 20.33
CA LEU A 219 -0.45 5.56 19.05
C LEU A 219 -1.40 5.26 17.90
N CYS A 220 -1.59 6.25 17.04
CA CYS A 220 -2.42 6.16 15.84
C CYS A 220 -1.73 6.90 14.70
N MET A 221 -1.48 6.20 13.57
CA MET A 221 -0.78 6.74 12.41
C MET A 221 -1.70 7.58 11.49
N GLY A 222 -2.95 7.80 11.86
CA GLY A 222 -3.97 8.40 10.99
C GLY A 222 -3.62 9.76 10.40
N SER A 223 -2.94 10.64 11.16
CA SER A 223 -2.55 11.96 10.66
C SER A 223 -1.39 11.93 9.66
N ALA A 224 -0.59 10.88 9.73
CA ALA A 224 0.54 10.68 8.83
C ALA A 224 0.18 9.78 7.63
N THR A 225 -1.04 9.24 7.56
CA THR A 225 -1.44 8.22 6.58
C THR A 225 -2.49 8.75 5.62
N LEU A 226 -2.31 8.51 4.32
CA LEU A 226 -3.29 8.81 3.28
C LEU A 226 -4.58 8.02 3.46
N ASP A 227 -5.75 8.66 3.23
CA ASP A 227 -7.05 8.00 3.28
C ASP A 227 -7.36 7.24 1.96
N ARG A 228 -6.65 6.12 1.75
CA ARG A 228 -6.86 5.22 0.62
C ARG A 228 -7.74 4.01 0.96
N CYS A 229 -8.35 4.01 2.14
CA CYS A 229 -9.10 2.88 2.67
C CYS A 229 -10.49 3.25 3.18
N MET A 230 -10.95 4.50 3.05
CA MET A 230 -12.20 5.00 3.65
C MET A 230 -12.21 4.95 5.19
N SER A 231 -11.03 4.86 5.82
CA SER A 231 -10.81 4.93 7.27
C SER A 231 -11.61 3.93 8.14
N PRO A 232 -11.71 2.63 7.79
CA PRO A 232 -12.52 1.68 8.55
C PRO A 232 -11.97 1.43 9.97
N CYS A 233 -10.65 1.44 10.16
CA CYS A 233 -10.05 1.16 11.46
C CYS A 233 -10.50 2.14 12.55
N PRO A 234 -10.36 3.47 12.39
CA PRO A 234 -10.84 4.42 13.40
C PRO A 234 -12.35 4.36 13.65
N GLN A 235 -13.14 4.09 12.62
CA GLN A 235 -14.60 3.96 12.74
C GLN A 235 -15.00 2.74 13.57
N ASN A 236 -14.19 1.67 13.53
CA ASN A 236 -14.41 0.43 14.29
C ASN A 236 -13.61 0.36 15.60
N GLY A 237 -13.09 1.47 16.10
CA GLY A 237 -12.42 1.50 17.40
C GLY A 237 -10.96 1.05 17.39
N ILE A 238 -10.33 0.96 16.23
CA ILE A 238 -8.95 0.51 16.06
C ILE A 238 -8.06 1.68 15.61
N PRO A 239 -6.93 1.96 16.27
CA PRO A 239 -5.97 2.95 15.81
C PRO A 239 -5.46 2.64 14.40
N CYS A 240 -5.26 3.67 13.58
CA CYS A 240 -4.67 3.49 12.25
C CYS A 240 -3.24 2.97 12.33
N SER A 241 -2.92 1.95 11.53
CA SER A 241 -1.58 1.33 11.47
C SER A 241 -0.68 1.86 10.36
N GLY A 242 -1.17 2.78 9.50
CA GLY A 242 -0.33 3.37 8.45
C GLY A 242 -0.30 2.62 7.11
N CYS A 243 -1.23 1.70 6.88
CA CYS A 243 -1.16 0.74 5.77
C CYS A 243 -1.27 1.35 4.35
N ALA A 244 -1.75 2.58 4.21
CA ALA A 244 -1.86 3.24 2.91
C ALA A 244 -0.69 4.19 2.60
N GLY A 245 0.34 4.22 3.44
CA GLY A 245 1.52 5.05 3.25
C GLY A 245 1.35 6.49 3.71
N ALA A 246 2.42 7.28 3.59
CA ALA A 246 2.51 8.61 4.17
C ALA A 246 1.71 9.65 3.37
N THR A 247 1.20 10.67 4.09
CA THR A 247 0.60 11.87 3.49
C THR A 247 1.66 12.72 2.78
N MET A 248 1.23 13.53 1.82
CA MET A 248 2.12 14.48 1.13
C MET A 248 2.84 15.41 2.10
N ARG A 249 2.19 15.84 3.16
CA ARG A 249 2.81 16.64 4.20
C ARG A 249 4.05 15.97 4.81
N VAL A 250 3.95 14.68 5.15
CA VAL A 250 5.08 13.89 5.65
C VAL A 250 6.17 13.74 4.58
N LEU A 251 5.78 13.63 3.31
CA LEU A 251 6.72 13.41 2.20
C LEU A 251 7.46 14.68 1.78
N THR A 252 6.82 15.84 1.84
CA THR A 252 7.36 17.09 1.26
C THR A 252 7.96 18.06 2.27
N GLU A 253 7.44 18.11 3.51
CA GLU A 253 8.00 19.03 4.52
C GLU A 253 9.39 18.59 4.98
N PRO A 254 10.39 19.47 4.95
CA PRO A 254 11.72 19.18 5.45
C PRO A 254 11.69 18.75 6.93
N ASN A 255 12.52 17.79 7.32
CA ASN A 255 12.65 17.28 8.68
C ASN A 255 11.35 16.71 9.30
N ARG A 256 10.35 16.41 8.47
CA ARG A 256 9.11 15.74 8.89
C ARG A 256 9.11 14.31 8.40
N ASP A 257 8.85 13.40 9.30
CA ASP A 257 8.60 11.98 9.05
C ASP A 257 7.37 11.52 9.85
N ILE A 258 7.02 10.25 9.74
CA ILE A 258 5.88 9.69 10.47
C ILE A 258 6.03 9.87 11.99
N ARG A 259 7.24 9.69 12.54
CA ARG A 259 7.51 9.82 13.97
C ARG A 259 7.25 11.24 14.45
N THR A 260 7.80 12.20 13.73
CA THR A 260 7.69 13.63 14.09
C THR A 260 6.26 14.12 13.95
N GLU A 261 5.52 13.72 12.91
CA GLU A 261 4.11 14.06 12.73
C GLU A 261 3.24 13.55 13.89
N ILE A 262 3.38 12.28 14.26
CA ILE A 262 2.60 11.66 15.33
C ILE A 262 3.00 12.25 16.70
N ALA A 263 4.31 12.38 16.96
CA ALA A 263 4.81 12.92 18.23
C ALA A 263 4.35 14.37 18.45
N GLU A 264 4.45 15.22 17.43
CA GLU A 264 4.02 16.60 17.49
C GLU A 264 2.51 16.72 17.82
N ARG A 265 1.69 15.92 17.14
CA ARG A 265 0.25 15.92 17.36
C ARG A 265 -0.13 15.38 18.75
N MET A 266 0.45 14.28 19.17
CA MET A 266 0.16 13.65 20.45
C MET A 266 0.60 14.52 21.64
N THR A 267 1.76 15.15 21.55
CA THR A 267 2.25 16.10 22.58
C THR A 267 1.31 17.31 22.78
N ARG A 268 0.64 17.78 21.71
CA ARG A 268 -0.36 18.84 21.81
C ARG A 268 -1.63 18.39 22.53
N LEU A 269 -1.95 17.10 22.49
CA LEU A 269 -3.18 16.52 23.04
C LEU A 269 -3.00 15.87 24.41
N THR A 270 -1.78 15.63 24.85
CA THR A 270 -1.46 14.91 26.10
C THR A 270 -0.32 15.61 26.84
N ARG A 271 0.04 15.07 28.01
CA ARG A 271 1.26 15.47 28.75
C ARG A 271 2.47 14.60 28.42
N ILE A 272 2.36 13.69 27.45
CA ILE A 272 3.45 12.78 27.10
C ILE A 272 4.56 13.57 26.40
N PRO A 273 5.82 13.48 26.86
CA PRO A 273 6.96 14.16 26.23
C PRO A 273 7.18 13.66 24.77
N ARG A 274 7.52 14.58 23.87
CA ARG A 274 7.76 14.28 22.46
C ARG A 274 8.79 13.16 22.25
N GLU A 275 9.88 13.22 23.00
CA GLU A 275 10.99 12.25 22.93
C GLU A 275 10.54 10.84 23.33
N ALA A 276 9.65 10.72 24.30
CA ALA A 276 9.06 9.45 24.72
C ALA A 276 8.21 8.84 23.60
N ILE A 277 7.44 9.65 22.89
CA ILE A 277 6.60 9.22 21.78
C ILE A 277 7.47 8.75 20.61
N VAL A 278 8.46 9.54 20.21
CA VAL A 278 9.42 9.18 19.14
C VAL A 278 10.11 7.86 19.48
N LYS A 279 10.65 7.72 20.70
CA LYS A 279 11.33 6.50 21.15
C LYS A 279 10.41 5.27 21.11
N GLU A 280 9.14 5.43 21.49
CA GLU A 280 8.19 4.30 21.45
C GLU A 280 7.86 3.89 20.02
N ILE A 281 7.71 4.85 19.10
CA ILE A 281 7.50 4.56 17.68
C ILE A 281 8.71 3.83 17.10
N GLU A 282 9.92 4.28 17.38
CA GLU A 282 11.16 3.63 16.94
C GLU A 282 11.32 2.22 17.51
N ARG A 283 11.03 2.04 18.80
CA ARG A 283 11.12 0.73 19.46
C ARG A 283 10.17 -0.29 18.83
N ASN A 284 9.01 0.16 18.36
CA ASN A 284 7.99 -0.66 17.74
C ASN A 284 7.89 -0.43 16.22
N ALA A 285 9.00 -0.13 15.56
CA ALA A 285 9.04 0.18 14.14
C ALA A 285 8.38 -0.90 13.27
N LYS A 286 8.53 -2.18 13.61
CA LYS A 286 7.86 -3.31 12.94
C LYS A 286 6.33 -3.16 12.92
N THR A 287 5.74 -2.53 13.93
CA THR A 287 4.29 -2.32 14.01
C THR A 287 3.86 -1.06 13.27
N HIS A 288 4.60 0.04 13.47
CA HIS A 288 4.20 1.36 12.97
C HIS A 288 4.63 1.64 11.54
N TYR A 289 5.65 0.93 11.04
CA TYR A 289 6.18 1.07 9.68
C TYR A 289 6.08 -0.23 8.88
N SER A 290 5.36 -1.23 9.36
CA SER A 290 5.31 -2.57 8.77
C SER A 290 4.94 -2.58 7.28
N TYR A 291 4.19 -1.61 6.82
CA TYR A 291 3.74 -1.51 5.42
C TYR A 291 4.68 -0.74 4.51
N THR A 292 5.69 -0.06 5.07
CA THR A 292 6.57 0.85 4.34
C THR A 292 8.05 0.62 4.63
N MET A 293 8.41 -0.49 5.26
CA MET A 293 9.78 -0.77 5.70
C MET A 293 10.79 -0.95 4.55
N ALA A 294 10.35 -1.38 3.39
CA ALA A 294 11.21 -1.50 2.22
C ALA A 294 11.47 -0.15 1.52
N THR A 295 10.75 0.91 1.91
CA THR A 295 11.03 2.27 1.48
C THR A 295 11.61 3.08 2.63
N ALA A 296 12.49 4.02 2.33
CA ALA A 296 13.15 4.84 3.34
C ALA A 296 12.24 5.96 3.91
N MET A 297 11.01 5.63 4.29
CA MET A 297 10.03 6.63 4.78
C MET A 297 10.36 7.22 6.16
N ILE A 298 11.32 6.66 6.88
CA ILE A 298 11.78 7.17 8.17
C ILE A 298 12.87 8.23 8.00
N GLY A 299 13.84 7.98 7.15
CA GLY A 299 14.99 8.86 6.94
C GLY A 299 15.03 9.52 5.57
N GLU A 300 14.54 8.87 4.54
CA GLU A 300 14.53 9.35 3.17
C GLU A 300 13.10 9.42 2.62
N LYS A 301 12.84 10.40 1.77
CA LYS A 301 11.52 10.58 1.18
C LYS A 301 11.45 9.88 -0.18
N PRO A 302 10.41 9.07 -0.45
CA PRO A 302 10.30 8.36 -1.71
C PRO A 302 10.05 9.33 -2.85
N THR A 303 11.04 9.47 -3.74
CA THR A 303 11.03 10.44 -4.84
C THR A 303 9.92 10.25 -5.85
N PHE A 304 9.44 9.01 -6.02
CA PHE A 304 8.35 8.69 -6.94
C PHE A 304 7.02 9.34 -6.55
N LEU A 305 6.68 9.34 -5.25
CA LEU A 305 5.47 10.02 -4.74
C LEU A 305 5.54 11.53 -4.92
N ILE A 306 6.72 12.11 -4.74
CA ILE A 306 6.95 13.55 -4.96
C ILE A 306 6.78 13.89 -6.44
N ARG A 307 7.33 13.08 -7.35
CA ARG A 307 7.17 13.27 -8.81
C ARG A 307 5.70 13.17 -9.24
N GLN A 308 4.96 12.18 -8.75
CA GLN A 308 3.54 12.05 -9.05
C GLN A 308 2.76 13.28 -8.57
N TRP A 309 3.00 13.73 -7.33
CA TRP A 309 2.34 14.91 -6.79
C TRP A 309 2.65 16.19 -7.59
N LEU A 310 3.90 16.36 -8.03
CA LEU A 310 4.27 17.51 -8.87
C LEU A 310 3.56 17.46 -10.22
N ALA A 311 3.48 16.29 -10.84
CA ALA A 311 2.74 16.11 -12.10
C ALA A 311 1.24 16.38 -11.95
N ASP A 312 0.62 15.91 -10.87
CA ASP A 312 -0.80 16.17 -10.57
C ASP A 312 -1.06 17.67 -10.32
N ALA A 313 -0.14 18.35 -9.61
CA ALA A 313 -0.25 19.79 -9.35
C ALA A 313 -0.05 20.65 -10.60
N GLU A 314 0.77 20.21 -11.56
CA GLU A 314 0.92 20.88 -12.87
C GLU A 314 -0.33 20.70 -13.74
N ALA A 315 -0.97 19.52 -13.71
CA ALA A 315 -2.19 19.22 -14.45
C ALA A 315 -3.41 19.98 -13.95
N ASP A 316 -3.46 20.35 -12.66
CA ASP A 316 -4.55 21.17 -12.09
C ASP A 316 -4.40 22.68 -12.39
N HIS A 317 -3.30 23.10 -13.01
CA HIS A 317 -3.01 24.49 -13.36
C HIS A 317 -3.14 24.79 -14.87
N ASP A 318 -3.35 23.77 -15.70
CA ASP A 318 -3.66 23.86 -17.13
C ASP A 318 -5.18 23.65 -17.38
#